data_10319b5c0b32f6b2e39bdbdde4999780
#
_entry.id   10319b5c0b32f6b2e39bdbdde4999780
#
_cell.length_a   1.000
_cell.length_b   1.000
_cell.length_c   1.000
_cell.angle_alpha   90.00
_cell.angle_beta   90.00
_cell.angle_gamma   90.00
#
_symmetry.space_group_name_H-M   'P 1'
#
loop_
_entity.id
_entity.type
_entity.pdbx_description
1 polymer ?
#
loop_
_entity_poly.entity_id
_entity_poly.type
_entity_poly.pdbx_seq_one_letter_code
_entity_poly.pdbx_strand_id
1 'polypeptide(L)'
;DIAMGLEGMPRQTSTHACGIVITKDPVDTYVPLYVRDNQISTQYIMTTLEELGLLKMDFLGLRTLTVIQDTINLVEKNRGIKVEYDKDMADPKVYKLWQDGNTSGVFQFESQGMTNFMKELKPDCLEDLIAGVSLYRPGPMDQIPRYIKGKQNPGHNEYTHPSLEPILNVTYGCMVYQEQVMQIVRELAGYSLGRADLVRRAMGKKKLDVMAKEREIFINGQLDENGDVIVPGCVRNGIDEKSANKIFDEMSEFAKYAFNKSHAACYAVVAYRTAYLKTYYPEEFMAATLNSFLGNLDKIPEYIDECK
;
A
#
# COMPACT_ATOMS: atom_id res chain seq x y z
N ASP A 1 2.18 0.01 34.02
CA ASP A 1 3.35 0.71 34.58
C ASP A 1 4.68 0.10 34.11
N ILE A 2 4.89 -1.24 34.22
CA ILE A 2 6.14 -1.88 33.78
C ILE A 2 6.35 -1.73 32.25
N ALA A 3 5.32 -1.94 31.46
CA ALA A 3 5.40 -1.78 30.00
C ALA A 3 5.71 -0.33 29.59
N MET A 4 5.14 0.65 30.28
CA MET A 4 5.43 2.07 30.05
C MET A 4 6.88 2.42 30.42
N GLY A 5 7.46 1.78 31.45
CA GLY A 5 8.87 1.97 31.81
C GLY A 5 9.86 1.36 30.80
N LEU A 6 9.40 0.45 29.94
CA LEU A 6 10.21 -0.18 28.88
C LEU A 6 10.05 0.51 27.53
N GLU A 7 9.09 1.43 27.40
CA GLU A 7 8.84 2.14 26.14
C GLU A 7 10.05 2.99 25.75
N GLY A 8 10.45 2.88 24.48
CA GLY A 8 11.61 3.59 23.95
C GLY A 8 12.96 2.94 24.21
N MET A 9 13.02 1.83 24.97
CA MET A 9 14.29 1.12 25.19
C MET A 9 14.67 0.27 23.99
N PRO A 10 15.97 0.21 23.60
CA PRO A 10 16.45 -0.69 22.56
C PRO A 10 16.20 -2.14 22.97
N ARG A 11 15.58 -2.94 22.09
CA ARG A 11 15.31 -4.36 22.35
C ARG A 11 16.39 -5.27 21.77
N GLN A 12 16.69 -5.08 20.48
CA GLN A 12 17.63 -5.92 19.75
C GLN A 12 18.13 -5.20 18.49
N THR A 13 19.28 -5.61 18.01
CA THR A 13 19.76 -5.26 16.68
C THR A 13 19.20 -6.25 15.66
N SER A 14 18.81 -5.76 14.50
CA SER A 14 18.43 -6.58 13.35
C SER A 14 19.17 -6.11 12.10
N THR A 15 19.38 -7.03 11.16
CA THR A 15 19.98 -6.71 9.86
C THR A 15 18.86 -6.49 8.85
N HIS A 16 19.01 -5.49 7.98
CA HIS A 16 18.07 -5.26 6.86
C HIS A 16 18.10 -6.47 5.91
N ALA A 17 16.93 -6.92 5.47
CA ALA A 17 16.82 -8.17 4.71
C ALA A 17 17.60 -8.16 3.38
N CYS A 18 17.78 -7.00 2.76
CA CYS A 18 18.35 -6.88 1.41
C CYS A 18 19.01 -5.53 1.13
N GLY A 19 19.18 -4.66 2.13
CA GLY A 19 19.84 -3.36 1.98
C GLY A 19 21.37 -3.55 1.91
N ILE A 20 21.97 -3.05 0.85
CA ILE A 20 23.43 -3.08 0.64
C ILE A 20 23.95 -1.66 0.59
N VAL A 21 24.96 -1.37 1.42
CA VAL A 21 25.69 -0.10 1.38
C VAL A 21 26.80 -0.20 0.36
N ILE A 22 26.84 0.74 -0.58
CA ILE A 22 27.82 0.80 -1.66
C ILE A 22 28.71 2.01 -1.44
N THR A 23 30.02 1.79 -1.40
CA THR A 23 31.05 2.80 -1.16
C THR A 23 32.19 2.67 -2.16
N LYS A 24 32.95 3.75 -2.38
CA LYS A 24 34.13 3.75 -3.24
C LYS A 24 35.29 2.94 -2.65
N ASP A 25 35.55 3.17 -1.36
CA ASP A 25 36.59 2.48 -0.59
C ASP A 25 35.93 1.48 0.37
N PRO A 26 36.64 0.57 1.04
CA PRO A 26 36.06 -0.37 1.99
C PRO A 26 35.15 0.30 3.01
N VAL A 27 33.96 -0.29 3.30
CA VAL A 27 32.91 0.33 4.13
C VAL A 27 33.39 0.68 5.53
N ASP A 28 34.31 -0.10 6.10
CA ASP A 28 34.93 0.15 7.42
C ASP A 28 35.77 1.42 7.49
N THR A 29 36.14 2.00 6.35
CA THR A 29 36.75 3.34 6.28
C THR A 29 35.77 4.44 6.65
N TYR A 30 34.46 4.23 6.47
CA TYR A 30 33.42 5.22 6.67
C TYR A 30 32.62 5.00 7.94
N VAL A 31 32.33 3.73 8.27
CA VAL A 31 31.43 3.37 9.37
C VAL A 31 31.91 2.10 10.08
N PRO A 32 31.70 2.00 11.41
CA PRO A 32 32.03 0.78 12.13
C PRO A 32 31.12 -0.36 11.69
N LEU A 33 31.71 -1.57 11.63
CA LEU A 33 31.04 -2.79 11.24
C LEU A 33 30.85 -3.71 12.45
N TYR A 34 29.87 -4.61 12.36
CA TYR A 34 29.74 -5.74 13.26
C TYR A 34 29.40 -7.02 12.48
N VAL A 35 29.72 -8.15 13.08
CA VAL A 35 29.48 -9.47 12.49
C VAL A 35 28.47 -10.22 13.35
N ARG A 36 27.42 -10.74 12.72
CA ARG A 36 26.45 -11.62 13.36
C ARG A 36 26.08 -12.74 12.37
N ASP A 37 26.09 -13.97 12.84
CA ASP A 37 25.71 -15.15 12.04
C ASP A 37 26.45 -15.21 10.68
N ASN A 38 27.75 -14.92 10.67
CA ASN A 38 28.61 -14.78 9.50
C ASN A 38 28.19 -13.69 8.49
N GLN A 39 27.30 -12.77 8.88
CA GLN A 39 26.93 -11.61 8.08
C GLN A 39 27.58 -10.34 8.64
N ILE A 40 28.17 -9.57 7.75
CA ILE A 40 28.77 -8.26 8.08
C ILE A 40 27.70 -7.19 7.86
N SER A 41 27.51 -6.33 8.86
CA SER A 41 26.55 -5.21 8.79
C SER A 41 27.17 -3.94 9.34
N THR A 42 26.65 -2.79 8.95
CA THR A 42 27.00 -1.50 9.55
C THR A 42 26.41 -1.38 10.95
N GLN A 43 27.11 -0.74 11.88
CA GLN A 43 26.56 -0.45 13.21
C GLN A 43 25.59 0.74 13.18
N TYR A 44 25.67 1.59 12.16
CA TYR A 44 24.79 2.75 12.02
C TYR A 44 23.51 2.40 11.29
N ILE A 45 22.42 3.07 11.73
CA ILE A 45 21.08 2.95 11.12
C ILE A 45 21.03 3.70 9.78
N MET A 46 20.01 3.40 8.98
CA MET A 46 19.81 3.94 7.63
C MET A 46 19.89 5.49 7.57
N THR A 47 19.25 6.19 8.49
CA THR A 47 19.24 7.66 8.52
C THR A 47 20.62 8.24 8.70
N THR A 48 21.44 7.65 9.59
CA THR A 48 22.82 8.06 9.80
C THR A 48 23.71 7.78 8.57
N LEU A 49 23.47 6.64 7.87
CA LEU A 49 24.18 6.33 6.63
C LEU A 49 23.85 7.34 5.53
N GLU A 50 22.60 7.76 5.42
CA GLU A 50 22.15 8.81 4.47
C GLU A 50 22.77 10.18 4.82
N GLU A 51 22.81 10.56 6.10
CA GLU A 51 23.46 11.78 6.57
C GLU A 51 24.95 11.84 6.28
N LEU A 52 25.62 10.67 6.29
CA LEU A 52 27.03 10.50 5.89
C LEU A 52 27.22 10.49 4.36
N GLY A 53 26.14 10.58 3.59
CA GLY A 53 26.17 10.58 2.12
C GLY A 53 26.47 9.21 1.52
N LEU A 54 26.25 8.11 2.26
CA LEU A 54 26.46 6.76 1.76
C LEU A 54 25.26 6.27 0.97
N LEU A 55 25.49 5.58 -0.14
CA LEU A 55 24.46 5.00 -0.97
C LEU A 55 24.02 3.65 -0.42
N LYS A 56 22.76 3.54 -0.04
CA LYS A 56 22.10 2.27 0.29
C LYS A 56 21.18 1.85 -0.85
N MET A 57 21.35 0.66 -1.36
CA MET A 57 20.46 0.05 -2.35
C MET A 57 19.75 -1.15 -1.76
N ASP A 58 18.43 -1.22 -2.00
CA ASP A 58 17.60 -2.31 -1.54
C ASP A 58 17.28 -3.25 -2.70
N PHE A 59 17.73 -4.51 -2.59
CA PHE A 59 17.51 -5.55 -3.58
C PHE A 59 16.35 -6.46 -3.12
N LEU A 60 15.13 -5.97 -3.30
CA LEU A 60 13.93 -6.69 -2.91
C LEU A 60 13.40 -7.51 -4.08
N GLY A 61 13.25 -8.81 -3.88
CA GLY A 61 12.61 -9.72 -4.81
C GLY A 61 11.30 -10.27 -4.26
N LEU A 62 10.42 -10.74 -5.15
CA LEU A 62 9.20 -11.44 -4.78
C LEU A 62 9.29 -12.89 -5.24
N ARG A 63 9.29 -13.84 -4.30
CA ARG A 63 9.23 -15.29 -4.58
C ARG A 63 8.04 -15.64 -5.47
N THR A 64 6.92 -14.98 -5.27
CA THR A 64 5.69 -15.18 -6.04
C THR A 64 5.91 -15.01 -7.54
N LEU A 65 6.79 -14.11 -7.99
CA LEU A 65 7.09 -13.97 -9.41
C LEU A 65 7.76 -15.23 -9.98
N THR A 66 8.59 -15.89 -9.20
CA THR A 66 9.16 -17.21 -9.56
C THR A 66 8.07 -18.27 -9.64
N VAL A 67 7.16 -18.32 -8.66
CA VAL A 67 6.02 -19.26 -8.69
C VAL A 67 5.16 -19.04 -9.94
N ILE A 68 4.87 -17.78 -10.30
CA ILE A 68 4.13 -17.45 -11.53
C ILE A 68 4.89 -17.99 -12.76
N GLN A 69 6.20 -17.72 -12.86
CA GLN A 69 6.99 -18.16 -14.02
C GLN A 69 7.08 -19.68 -14.10
N ASP A 70 7.32 -20.35 -12.97
CA ASP A 70 7.40 -21.82 -12.91
C ASP A 70 6.04 -22.46 -13.28
N THR A 71 4.93 -21.88 -12.84
CA THR A 71 3.60 -22.30 -13.24
C THR A 71 3.42 -22.21 -14.75
N ILE A 72 3.76 -21.07 -15.35
CA ILE A 72 3.68 -20.86 -16.81
C ILE A 72 4.51 -21.92 -17.54
N ASN A 73 5.73 -22.16 -17.09
CA ASN A 73 6.63 -23.15 -17.68
C ASN A 73 6.05 -24.58 -17.56
N LEU A 74 5.44 -24.92 -16.43
CA LEU A 74 4.78 -26.23 -16.21
C LEU A 74 3.55 -26.39 -17.12
N VAL A 75 2.72 -25.36 -17.26
CA VAL A 75 1.56 -25.37 -18.17
C VAL A 75 2.00 -25.58 -19.62
N GLU A 76 3.01 -24.85 -20.08
CA GLU A 76 3.53 -25.02 -21.43
C GLU A 76 4.09 -26.42 -21.65
N LYS A 77 4.87 -26.94 -20.69
CA LYS A 77 5.46 -28.29 -20.75
C LYS A 77 4.41 -29.38 -20.73
N ASN A 78 3.41 -29.30 -19.85
CA ASN A 78 2.45 -30.37 -19.62
C ASN A 78 1.26 -30.34 -20.58
N ARG A 79 0.81 -29.15 -20.95
CA ARG A 79 -0.43 -28.97 -21.75
C ARG A 79 -0.16 -28.40 -23.15
N GLY A 80 1.07 -27.94 -23.46
CA GLY A 80 1.40 -27.29 -24.74
C GLY A 80 0.69 -25.93 -24.93
N ILE A 81 0.22 -25.32 -23.85
CA ILE A 81 -0.56 -24.08 -23.86
C ILE A 81 0.33 -22.93 -23.41
N LYS A 82 0.33 -21.84 -24.18
CA LYS A 82 0.90 -20.57 -23.73
C LYS A 82 -0.12 -19.83 -22.89
N VAL A 83 0.23 -19.51 -21.64
CA VAL A 83 -0.65 -18.79 -20.73
C VAL A 83 -0.83 -17.34 -21.22
N GLU A 84 -2.07 -16.94 -21.43
CA GLU A 84 -2.46 -15.55 -21.74
C GLU A 84 -3.45 -15.09 -20.68
N TYR A 85 -3.13 -13.98 -20.03
CA TYR A 85 -4.03 -13.35 -19.06
C TYR A 85 -5.07 -12.49 -19.80
N ASP A 86 -6.27 -12.37 -19.23
CA ASP A 86 -7.24 -11.40 -19.70
C ASP A 86 -6.69 -9.97 -19.52
N LYS A 87 -6.79 -9.15 -20.57
CA LYS A 87 -6.17 -7.82 -20.62
C LYS A 87 -6.74 -6.86 -19.58
N ASP A 88 -8.05 -6.97 -19.32
CA ASP A 88 -8.77 -6.06 -18.45
C ASP A 88 -8.79 -6.52 -16.99
N MET A 89 -8.26 -7.72 -16.69
CA MET A 89 -8.26 -8.33 -15.35
C MET A 89 -9.67 -8.32 -14.74
N ALA A 90 -10.66 -8.70 -15.52
CA ALA A 90 -12.09 -8.61 -15.19
C ALA A 90 -12.82 -9.97 -15.20
N ASP A 91 -12.09 -11.09 -15.23
CA ASP A 91 -12.68 -12.43 -15.30
C ASP A 91 -13.46 -12.79 -14.01
N PRO A 92 -14.79 -12.97 -14.08
CA PRO A 92 -15.61 -13.26 -12.91
C PRO A 92 -15.25 -14.56 -12.20
N LYS A 93 -14.72 -15.56 -12.92
CA LYS A 93 -14.29 -16.83 -12.31
C LYS A 93 -13.09 -16.63 -11.41
N VAL A 94 -12.19 -15.71 -11.79
CA VAL A 94 -11.02 -15.38 -10.99
C VAL A 94 -11.45 -14.63 -9.72
N TYR A 95 -12.37 -13.65 -9.82
CA TYR A 95 -12.89 -12.94 -8.64
C TYR A 95 -13.66 -13.83 -7.68
N LYS A 96 -14.28 -14.89 -8.19
CA LYS A 96 -15.00 -15.86 -7.35
C LYS A 96 -14.10 -16.50 -6.30
N LEU A 97 -12.80 -16.69 -6.55
CA LEU A 97 -11.84 -17.17 -5.56
C LEU A 97 -11.86 -16.35 -4.26
N TRP A 98 -11.85 -15.01 -4.39
CA TRP A 98 -11.90 -14.12 -3.23
C TRP A 98 -13.27 -14.11 -2.57
N GLN A 99 -14.34 -14.13 -3.37
CA GLN A 99 -15.71 -14.14 -2.87
C GLN A 99 -16.02 -15.43 -2.08
N ASP A 100 -15.50 -16.57 -2.52
CA ASP A 100 -15.66 -17.85 -1.84
C ASP A 100 -14.63 -18.07 -0.71
N GLY A 101 -13.55 -17.25 -0.67
CA GLY A 101 -12.48 -17.36 0.31
C GLY A 101 -11.42 -18.41 0.00
N ASN A 102 -11.32 -18.86 -1.24
CA ASN A 102 -10.34 -19.86 -1.69
C ASN A 102 -8.99 -19.22 -2.03
N THR A 103 -8.44 -18.43 -1.08
CA THR A 103 -7.31 -17.55 -1.32
C THR A 103 -5.95 -18.13 -0.91
N SER A 104 -5.87 -19.42 -0.57
CA SER A 104 -4.61 -20.11 -0.32
C SER A 104 -3.71 -20.03 -1.57
N GLY A 105 -2.46 -19.64 -1.40
CA GLY A 105 -1.51 -19.39 -2.50
C GLY A 105 -1.73 -18.10 -3.29
N VAL A 106 -2.81 -17.36 -3.06
CA VAL A 106 -3.07 -16.08 -3.73
C VAL A 106 -2.27 -14.97 -3.05
N PHE A 107 -1.35 -14.39 -3.78
CA PHE A 107 -0.42 -13.39 -3.26
C PHE A 107 -1.13 -12.26 -2.48
N GLN A 108 -0.65 -11.95 -1.30
CA GLN A 108 -1.18 -10.94 -0.35
C GLN A 108 -2.56 -11.25 0.28
N PHE A 109 -3.27 -12.30 -0.16
CA PHE A 109 -4.65 -12.55 0.27
C PHE A 109 -4.82 -13.86 1.08
N GLU A 110 -3.73 -14.49 1.51
CA GLU A 110 -3.76 -15.81 2.16
C GLU A 110 -4.16 -15.77 3.65
N SER A 111 -3.95 -14.64 4.35
CA SER A 111 -4.26 -14.59 5.79
C SER A 111 -5.77 -14.71 6.03
N GLN A 112 -6.15 -15.41 7.11
CA GLN A 112 -7.57 -15.63 7.46
C GLN A 112 -8.36 -14.32 7.55
N GLY A 113 -7.76 -13.27 8.12
CA GLY A 113 -8.43 -11.98 8.25
C GLY A 113 -8.65 -11.30 6.89
N MET A 114 -7.66 -11.38 5.98
CA MET A 114 -7.80 -10.86 4.61
C MET A 114 -8.84 -11.67 3.82
N THR A 115 -8.84 -12.99 3.96
CA THR A 115 -9.83 -13.87 3.35
C THR A 115 -11.25 -13.50 3.80
N ASN A 116 -11.47 -13.29 5.09
CA ASN A 116 -12.77 -12.89 5.63
C ASN A 116 -13.18 -11.51 5.09
N PHE A 117 -12.25 -10.55 5.06
CA PHE A 117 -12.51 -9.24 4.48
C PHE A 117 -12.94 -9.34 3.00
N MET A 118 -12.26 -10.14 2.19
CA MET A 118 -12.62 -10.32 0.77
C MET A 118 -13.98 -11.00 0.59
N LYS A 119 -14.33 -11.96 1.44
CA LYS A 119 -15.67 -12.59 1.43
C LYS A 119 -16.80 -11.61 1.69
N GLU A 120 -16.58 -10.65 2.59
CA GLU A 120 -17.54 -9.59 2.89
C GLU A 120 -17.58 -8.52 1.79
N LEU A 121 -16.42 -8.13 1.27
CA LEU A 121 -16.29 -7.13 0.21
C LEU A 121 -16.88 -7.59 -1.11
N LYS A 122 -16.73 -8.90 -1.42
CA LYS A 122 -17.12 -9.51 -2.71
C LYS A 122 -16.52 -8.77 -3.91
N PRO A 123 -15.19 -8.73 -4.03
CA PRO A 123 -14.53 -8.00 -5.09
C PRO A 123 -14.98 -8.50 -6.47
N ASP A 124 -15.13 -7.58 -7.42
CA ASP A 124 -15.51 -7.87 -8.81
C ASP A 124 -14.69 -7.07 -9.83
N CYS A 125 -13.76 -6.25 -9.35
CA CYS A 125 -12.86 -5.45 -10.18
C CYS A 125 -11.49 -5.27 -9.53
N LEU A 126 -10.50 -4.88 -10.34
CA LEU A 126 -9.13 -4.68 -9.87
C LEU A 126 -9.01 -3.60 -8.78
N GLU A 127 -9.84 -2.54 -8.85
CA GLU A 127 -9.86 -1.47 -7.84
C GLU A 127 -10.18 -2.00 -6.44
N ASP A 128 -11.03 -3.01 -6.31
CA ASP A 128 -11.33 -3.64 -5.03
C ASP A 128 -10.11 -4.37 -4.46
N LEU A 129 -9.33 -5.03 -5.30
CA LEU A 129 -8.09 -5.69 -4.87
C LEU A 129 -7.05 -4.66 -4.45
N ILE A 130 -6.93 -3.54 -5.19
CA ILE A 130 -6.05 -2.41 -4.84
C ILE A 130 -6.44 -1.83 -3.48
N ALA A 131 -7.74 -1.61 -3.27
CA ALA A 131 -8.27 -1.15 -1.99
C ALA A 131 -8.04 -2.17 -0.88
N GLY A 132 -8.24 -3.45 -1.16
CA GLY A 132 -7.99 -4.55 -0.22
C GLY A 132 -6.57 -4.56 0.31
N VAL A 133 -5.57 -4.50 -0.58
CA VAL A 133 -4.15 -4.40 -0.22
C VAL A 133 -3.86 -3.14 0.61
N SER A 134 -4.54 -2.03 0.31
CA SER A 134 -4.30 -0.74 0.96
C SER A 134 -4.95 -0.62 2.34
N LEU A 135 -6.15 -1.19 2.51
CA LEU A 135 -6.95 -1.08 3.73
C LEU A 135 -6.59 -2.11 4.81
N TYR A 136 -6.19 -3.32 4.40
CA TYR A 136 -5.94 -4.39 5.36
C TYR A 136 -4.56 -4.24 6.04
N ARG A 137 -4.44 -3.22 6.87
CA ARG A 137 -3.24 -2.89 7.65
C ARG A 137 -3.64 -2.19 8.95
N PRO A 138 -2.83 -2.28 10.04
CA PRO A 138 -3.08 -1.52 11.26
C PRO A 138 -3.28 -0.02 10.96
N GLY A 139 -4.38 0.53 11.43
CA GLY A 139 -4.82 1.91 11.18
C GLY A 139 -5.94 2.01 10.14
N PRO A 140 -5.70 1.76 8.84
CA PRO A 140 -6.75 1.87 7.82
C PRO A 140 -7.87 0.83 7.94
N MET A 141 -7.63 -0.28 8.64
CA MET A 141 -8.64 -1.34 8.84
C MET A 141 -9.97 -0.82 9.41
N ASP A 142 -9.95 0.25 10.18
CA ASP A 142 -11.16 0.86 10.75
C ASP A 142 -12.08 1.44 9.66
N GLN A 143 -11.57 1.69 8.46
CA GLN A 143 -12.35 2.16 7.30
C GLN A 143 -13.03 1.03 6.51
N ILE A 144 -12.64 -0.24 6.73
CA ILE A 144 -13.17 -1.40 6.00
C ILE A 144 -14.70 -1.49 6.05
N PRO A 145 -15.37 -1.36 7.21
CA PRO A 145 -16.84 -1.42 7.26
C PRO A 145 -17.50 -0.33 6.42
N ARG A 146 -16.94 0.89 6.45
CA ARG A 146 -17.44 2.02 5.62
C ARG A 146 -17.26 1.74 4.13
N TYR A 147 -16.10 1.23 3.74
CA TYR A 147 -15.78 0.86 2.36
C TYR A 147 -16.75 -0.21 1.84
N ILE A 148 -16.96 -1.29 2.60
CA ILE A 148 -17.91 -2.38 2.25
C ILE A 148 -19.33 -1.84 2.12
N LYS A 149 -19.78 -1.05 3.09
CA LYS A 149 -21.14 -0.43 3.05
C LYS A 149 -21.31 0.43 1.81
N GLY A 150 -20.30 1.22 1.46
CA GLY A 150 -20.32 2.08 0.29
C GLY A 150 -20.38 1.29 -1.02
N LYS A 151 -19.60 0.21 -1.15
CA LYS A 151 -19.67 -0.70 -2.31
C LYS A 151 -21.03 -1.36 -2.45
N GLN A 152 -21.61 -1.80 -1.33
CA GLN A 152 -22.92 -2.48 -1.33
C GLN A 152 -24.10 -1.55 -1.59
N ASN A 153 -23.95 -0.24 -1.40
CA ASN A 153 -24.96 0.78 -1.59
C ASN A 153 -24.49 1.90 -2.54
N PRO A 154 -24.22 1.58 -3.81
CA PRO A 154 -23.74 2.57 -4.76
C PRO A 154 -24.75 3.70 -4.93
N GLY A 155 -24.26 4.95 -4.92
CA GLY A 155 -25.11 6.15 -5.02
C GLY A 155 -25.61 6.73 -3.68
N HIS A 156 -25.29 6.08 -2.55
CA HIS A 156 -25.63 6.58 -1.20
C HIS A 156 -24.37 6.91 -0.38
N ASN A 157 -23.26 7.18 -1.06
CA ASN A 157 -22.02 7.53 -0.38
C ASN A 157 -22.08 8.96 0.14
N GLU A 158 -21.70 9.15 1.39
CA GLU A 158 -21.68 10.46 2.03
C GLU A 158 -20.31 11.11 1.84
N TYR A 159 -20.33 12.38 1.40
CA TYR A 159 -19.15 13.21 1.26
C TYR A 159 -19.28 14.43 2.16
N THR A 160 -18.17 14.84 2.78
CA THR A 160 -18.13 16.06 3.61
C THR A 160 -18.47 17.31 2.79
N HIS A 161 -18.13 17.29 1.48
CA HIS A 161 -18.51 18.32 0.52
C HIS A 161 -18.66 17.67 -0.87
N PRO A 162 -19.61 18.12 -1.72
CA PRO A 162 -19.83 17.54 -3.06
C PRO A 162 -18.58 17.51 -3.95
N SER A 163 -17.67 18.48 -3.80
CA SER A 163 -16.40 18.52 -4.55
C SER A 163 -15.48 17.35 -4.28
N LEU A 164 -15.73 16.53 -3.25
CA LEU A 164 -14.95 15.32 -2.96
C LEU A 164 -15.44 14.12 -3.78
N GLU A 165 -16.66 14.14 -4.30
CA GLU A 165 -17.23 13.02 -5.04
C GLU A 165 -16.37 12.59 -6.23
N PRO A 166 -15.90 13.48 -7.14
CA PRO A 166 -15.08 13.08 -8.27
C PRO A 166 -13.76 12.39 -7.86
N ILE A 167 -13.26 12.67 -6.65
CA ILE A 167 -11.99 12.15 -6.13
C ILE A 167 -12.20 10.85 -5.36
N LEU A 168 -13.28 10.75 -4.58
CA LEU A 168 -13.52 9.67 -3.64
C LEU A 168 -14.57 8.65 -4.10
N ASN A 169 -15.25 8.86 -5.22
CA ASN A 169 -16.28 7.93 -5.71
C ASN A 169 -15.70 6.53 -6.00
N VAL A 170 -14.46 6.45 -6.51
CA VAL A 170 -13.75 5.19 -6.78
C VAL A 170 -13.44 4.38 -5.51
N THR A 171 -13.52 5.00 -4.35
CA THR A 171 -13.30 4.40 -3.04
C THR A 171 -14.51 4.57 -2.12
N TYR A 172 -15.68 4.76 -2.71
CA TYR A 172 -16.98 4.83 -2.02
C TYR A 172 -17.02 5.87 -0.88
N GLY A 173 -16.39 7.04 -1.12
CA GLY A 173 -16.32 8.12 -0.14
C GLY A 173 -15.24 7.96 0.93
N CYS A 174 -14.43 6.91 0.87
CA CYS A 174 -13.30 6.72 1.79
C CYS A 174 -12.01 7.32 1.22
N MET A 175 -11.20 7.97 2.05
CA MET A 175 -9.81 8.25 1.71
C MET A 175 -8.99 6.97 1.92
N VAL A 176 -8.27 6.51 0.89
CA VAL A 176 -7.48 5.28 0.90
C VAL A 176 -6.05 5.54 0.44
N TYR A 177 -5.87 6.44 -0.52
CA TYR A 177 -4.61 6.64 -1.21
C TYR A 177 -3.98 8.01 -0.91
N GLN A 178 -2.64 8.04 -0.91
CA GLN A 178 -1.87 9.28 -0.81
C GLN A 178 -2.21 10.25 -1.94
N GLU A 179 -2.45 9.71 -3.12
CA GLU A 179 -2.81 10.44 -4.33
C GLU A 179 -4.14 11.19 -4.15
N GLN A 180 -5.09 10.64 -3.41
CA GLN A 180 -6.36 11.31 -3.12
C GLN A 180 -6.15 12.54 -2.23
N VAL A 181 -5.28 12.47 -1.21
CA VAL A 181 -4.94 13.64 -0.38
C VAL A 181 -4.32 14.74 -1.25
N MET A 182 -3.38 14.37 -2.13
CA MET A 182 -2.76 15.33 -3.04
C MET A 182 -3.78 15.94 -4.01
N GLN A 183 -4.71 15.14 -4.52
CA GLN A 183 -5.75 15.59 -5.43
C GLN A 183 -6.73 16.53 -4.72
N ILE A 184 -7.13 16.24 -3.48
CA ILE A 184 -8.01 17.10 -2.68
C ILE A 184 -7.39 18.49 -2.50
N VAL A 185 -6.14 18.60 -2.06
CA VAL A 185 -5.51 19.93 -1.85
C VAL A 185 -5.32 20.69 -3.17
N ARG A 186 -5.10 19.99 -4.28
CA ARG A 186 -5.00 20.59 -5.61
C ARG A 186 -6.33 21.11 -6.12
N GLU A 187 -7.36 20.29 -6.12
CA GLU A 187 -8.63 20.61 -6.75
C GLU A 187 -9.48 21.54 -5.88
N LEU A 188 -9.45 21.37 -4.56
CA LEU A 188 -10.26 22.19 -3.67
C LEU A 188 -9.59 23.53 -3.34
N ALA A 189 -8.29 23.55 -3.12
CA ALA A 189 -7.57 24.77 -2.69
C ALA A 189 -6.62 25.36 -3.74
N GLY A 190 -6.42 24.70 -4.90
CA GLY A 190 -5.60 25.20 -5.99
C GLY A 190 -4.09 25.06 -5.77
N TYR A 191 -3.64 24.05 -5.05
CA TYR A 191 -2.22 23.79 -4.84
C TYR A 191 -1.53 23.26 -6.11
N SER A 192 -0.27 23.60 -6.29
CA SER A 192 0.58 22.94 -7.28
C SER A 192 0.87 21.48 -6.87
N LEU A 193 1.21 20.62 -7.83
CA LEU A 193 1.54 19.22 -7.57
C LEU A 193 2.69 19.07 -6.56
N GLY A 194 3.76 19.85 -6.73
CA GLY A 194 4.91 19.82 -5.84
C GLY A 194 4.56 20.24 -4.40
N ARG A 195 3.73 21.27 -4.24
CA ARG A 195 3.26 21.68 -2.92
C ARG A 195 2.32 20.65 -2.29
N ALA A 196 1.43 20.04 -3.07
CA ALA A 196 0.54 18.98 -2.60
C ALA A 196 1.33 17.79 -2.01
N ASP A 197 2.45 17.40 -2.64
CA ASP A 197 3.33 16.35 -2.09
C ASP A 197 4.02 16.78 -0.79
N LEU A 198 4.45 18.03 -0.68
CA LEU A 198 5.02 18.56 0.58
C LEU A 198 4.00 18.53 1.73
N VAL A 199 2.76 18.94 1.47
CA VAL A 199 1.66 18.88 2.46
C VAL A 199 1.39 17.44 2.89
N ARG A 200 1.24 16.53 1.95
CA ARG A 200 1.07 15.10 2.23
C ARG A 200 2.18 14.56 3.13
N ARG A 201 3.44 14.88 2.82
CA ARG A 201 4.61 14.45 3.63
C ARG A 201 4.59 15.05 5.03
N ALA A 202 4.21 16.34 5.16
CA ALA A 202 4.12 17.02 6.45
C ALA A 202 3.05 16.39 7.34
N MET A 203 1.87 16.08 6.78
CA MET A 203 0.79 15.38 7.46
C MET A 203 1.25 13.99 7.94
N GLY A 204 1.87 13.19 7.08
CA GLY A 204 2.37 11.85 7.41
C GLY A 204 3.45 11.86 8.51
N LYS A 205 4.30 12.90 8.55
CA LYS A 205 5.37 13.07 9.56
C LYS A 205 4.90 13.82 10.82
N LYS A 206 3.62 14.22 10.92
CA LYS A 206 3.02 14.96 12.05
C LYS A 206 3.79 16.24 12.43
N LYS A 207 4.25 17.02 11.44
CA LYS A 207 4.90 18.30 11.66
C LYS A 207 3.82 19.34 11.99
N LEU A 208 3.49 19.51 13.27
CA LEU A 208 2.34 20.29 13.75
C LEU A 208 2.39 21.76 13.35
N ASP A 209 3.56 22.37 13.39
CA ASP A 209 3.81 23.75 12.96
C ASP A 209 3.55 23.95 11.47
N VAL A 210 4.03 23.03 10.63
CA VAL A 210 3.78 23.04 9.19
C VAL A 210 2.30 22.80 8.90
N MET A 211 1.68 21.84 9.60
CA MET A 211 0.27 21.52 9.42
C MET A 211 -0.66 22.68 9.79
N ALA A 212 -0.37 23.42 10.88
CA ALA A 212 -1.17 24.59 11.26
C ALA A 212 -1.12 25.67 10.17
N LYS A 213 0.06 25.95 9.63
CA LYS A 213 0.26 26.90 8.53
C LYS A 213 -0.43 26.45 7.25
N GLU A 214 -0.30 25.18 6.89
CA GLU A 214 -0.92 24.66 5.67
C GLU A 214 -2.46 24.56 5.80
N ARG A 215 -3.00 24.36 7.01
CA ARG A 215 -4.45 24.46 7.25
C ARG A 215 -4.98 25.84 6.88
N GLU A 216 -4.34 26.90 7.37
CA GLU A 216 -4.73 28.28 7.08
C GLU A 216 -4.70 28.54 5.57
N ILE A 217 -3.64 28.11 4.89
CA ILE A 217 -3.50 28.30 3.44
C ILE A 217 -4.51 27.46 2.66
N PHE A 218 -4.79 26.22 3.11
CA PHE A 218 -5.79 25.37 2.48
C PHE A 218 -7.19 26.01 2.54
N ILE A 219 -7.52 26.65 3.66
CA ILE A 219 -8.84 27.27 3.87
C ILE A 219 -8.90 28.63 3.16
N ASN A 220 -8.00 29.54 3.51
CA ASN A 220 -8.09 30.97 3.16
C ASN A 220 -7.22 31.38 1.96
N GLY A 221 -6.31 30.46 1.54
CA GLY A 221 -5.37 30.72 0.46
C GLY A 221 -4.12 31.47 0.90
N GLN A 222 -3.29 31.80 -0.07
CA GLN A 222 -2.03 32.53 0.12
C GLN A 222 -1.87 33.58 -0.97
N LEU A 223 -1.50 34.79 -0.57
CA LEU A 223 -1.10 35.89 -1.47
C LEU A 223 0.42 36.07 -1.42
N ASP A 224 0.97 36.65 -2.48
CA ASP A 224 2.35 37.16 -2.48
C ASP A 224 2.45 38.55 -1.89
N GLU A 225 3.64 39.14 -1.93
CA GLU A 225 3.93 40.49 -1.42
C GLU A 225 3.22 41.59 -2.21
N ASN A 226 2.80 41.34 -3.44
CA ASN A 226 2.08 42.27 -4.31
C ASN A 226 0.55 42.13 -4.19
N GLY A 227 0.06 41.12 -3.44
CA GLY A 227 -1.35 40.83 -3.28
C GLY A 227 -1.88 39.87 -4.36
N ASP A 228 -1.02 39.28 -5.18
CA ASP A 228 -1.41 38.29 -6.17
C ASP A 228 -1.63 36.92 -5.54
N VAL A 229 -2.58 36.15 -6.08
CA VAL A 229 -3.00 34.87 -5.52
C VAL A 229 -1.97 33.79 -5.90
N ILE A 230 -1.23 33.28 -4.91
CA ILE A 230 -0.34 32.11 -5.04
C ILE A 230 -1.15 30.81 -4.91
N VAL A 231 -2.03 30.75 -3.89
CA VAL A 231 -2.95 29.62 -3.65
C VAL A 231 -4.33 30.21 -3.41
N PRO A 232 -5.36 29.82 -4.16
CA PRO A 232 -6.72 30.36 -3.98
C PRO A 232 -7.29 30.04 -2.59
N GLY A 233 -7.11 28.82 -2.11
CA GLY A 233 -7.77 28.31 -0.92
C GLY A 233 -9.20 27.86 -1.18
N CYS A 234 -9.74 27.05 -0.29
CA CYS A 234 -11.09 26.49 -0.41
C CYS A 234 -12.18 27.56 -0.44
N VAL A 235 -12.07 28.59 0.43
CA VAL A 235 -13.10 29.62 0.55
C VAL A 235 -13.26 30.40 -0.75
N ARG A 236 -12.17 30.82 -1.41
CA ARG A 236 -12.24 31.49 -2.72
C ARG A 236 -12.78 30.59 -3.82
N ASN A 237 -12.61 29.26 -3.68
CA ASN A 237 -13.16 28.27 -4.61
C ASN A 237 -14.61 27.88 -4.28
N GLY A 238 -15.27 28.58 -3.36
CA GLY A 238 -16.69 28.42 -3.05
C GLY A 238 -17.02 27.32 -2.04
N ILE A 239 -16.02 26.80 -1.32
CA ILE A 239 -16.22 25.83 -0.23
C ILE A 239 -16.25 26.61 1.10
N ASP A 240 -17.28 26.39 1.89
CA ASP A 240 -17.42 27.08 3.18
C ASP A 240 -16.31 26.67 4.16
N GLU A 241 -15.96 27.61 5.05
CA GLU A 241 -14.84 27.45 6.00
C GLU A 241 -15.02 26.22 6.91
N LYS A 242 -16.27 25.91 7.33
CA LYS A 242 -16.56 24.78 8.19
C LYS A 242 -16.28 23.47 7.49
N SER A 243 -16.74 23.33 6.23
CA SER A 243 -16.46 22.16 5.40
C SER A 243 -14.98 22.03 5.08
N ALA A 244 -14.29 23.13 4.76
CA ALA A 244 -12.85 23.14 4.52
C ALA A 244 -12.04 22.65 5.74
N ASN A 245 -12.39 23.16 6.94
CA ASN A 245 -11.76 22.69 8.19
C ASN A 245 -11.99 21.19 8.41
N LYS A 246 -13.22 20.70 8.24
CA LYS A 246 -13.54 19.28 8.42
C LYS A 246 -12.79 18.40 7.43
N ILE A 247 -12.70 18.80 6.14
CA ILE A 247 -11.91 18.10 5.14
C ILE A 247 -10.43 18.04 5.51
N PHE A 248 -9.87 19.15 6.02
CA PHE A 248 -8.47 19.17 6.45
C PHE A 248 -8.21 18.23 7.64
N ASP A 249 -9.16 18.15 8.60
CA ASP A 249 -9.08 17.23 9.73
C ASP A 249 -9.09 15.77 9.25
N GLU A 250 -10.03 15.41 8.36
CA GLU A 250 -10.14 14.08 7.77
C GLU A 250 -8.85 13.69 7.01
N MET A 251 -8.29 14.61 6.21
CA MET A 251 -7.02 14.39 5.52
C MET A 251 -5.86 14.19 6.51
N SER A 252 -5.79 15.01 7.55
CA SER A 252 -4.70 14.97 8.54
C SER A 252 -4.71 13.69 9.36
N GLU A 253 -5.90 13.18 9.68
CA GLU A 253 -6.06 11.90 10.36
C GLU A 253 -5.66 10.74 9.44
N PHE A 254 -6.16 10.75 8.21
CA PHE A 254 -5.91 9.72 7.22
C PHE A 254 -4.46 9.68 6.74
N ALA A 255 -3.80 10.82 6.55
CA ALA A 255 -2.44 10.90 5.99
C ALA A 255 -1.37 10.13 6.79
N LYS A 256 -1.66 9.82 8.07
CA LYS A 256 -0.80 8.96 8.91
C LYS A 256 -0.72 7.53 8.39
N TYR A 257 -1.74 7.10 7.64
CA TYR A 257 -1.95 5.72 7.19
C TYR A 257 -2.11 5.60 5.68
N ALA A 258 -2.08 6.74 4.97
CA ALA A 258 -2.27 6.81 3.52
C ALA A 258 -1.31 5.88 2.77
N PHE A 259 -1.84 5.13 1.81
CA PHE A 259 -1.05 4.19 1.02
C PHE A 259 -0.78 4.71 -0.39
N ASN A 260 0.37 4.37 -0.95
CA ASN A 260 0.67 4.67 -2.34
C ASN A 260 -0.16 3.76 -3.26
N LYS A 261 -1.02 4.35 -4.09
CA LYS A 261 -1.89 3.60 -4.99
C LYS A 261 -1.10 2.79 -6.00
N SER A 262 -0.01 3.35 -6.54
CA SER A 262 0.81 2.66 -7.54
C SER A 262 1.43 1.37 -6.99
N HIS A 263 1.90 1.39 -5.73
CA HIS A 263 2.40 0.18 -5.08
C HIS A 263 1.28 -0.86 -4.90
N ALA A 264 0.12 -0.44 -4.38
CA ALA A 264 -1.03 -1.33 -4.21
C ALA A 264 -1.51 -1.93 -5.54
N ALA A 265 -1.51 -1.15 -6.61
CA ALA A 265 -1.88 -1.60 -7.95
C ALA A 265 -0.92 -2.68 -8.48
N CYS A 266 0.40 -2.49 -8.33
CA CYS A 266 1.36 -3.53 -8.71
C CYS A 266 1.12 -4.84 -7.95
N TYR A 267 0.85 -4.78 -6.66
CA TYR A 267 0.56 -5.95 -5.82
C TYR A 267 -0.77 -6.60 -6.18
N ALA A 268 -1.80 -5.82 -6.46
CA ALA A 268 -3.10 -6.33 -6.92
C ALA A 268 -2.99 -7.06 -8.26
N VAL A 269 -2.18 -6.56 -9.20
CA VAL A 269 -1.90 -7.25 -10.47
C VAL A 269 -1.20 -8.59 -10.24
N VAL A 270 -0.22 -8.66 -9.34
CA VAL A 270 0.44 -9.93 -9.00
C VAL A 270 -0.54 -10.89 -8.33
N ALA A 271 -1.40 -10.38 -7.43
CA ALA A 271 -2.45 -11.16 -6.80
C ALA A 271 -3.43 -11.73 -7.83
N TYR A 272 -3.89 -10.89 -8.77
CA TYR A 272 -4.78 -11.33 -9.84
C TYR A 272 -4.15 -12.43 -10.70
N ARG A 273 -2.88 -12.29 -11.07
CA ARG A 273 -2.16 -13.32 -11.85
C ARG A 273 -2.05 -14.64 -11.10
N THR A 274 -1.77 -14.61 -9.78
CA THR A 274 -1.74 -15.85 -8.98
C THR A 274 -3.13 -16.49 -8.88
N ALA A 275 -4.18 -15.70 -8.69
CA ALA A 275 -5.55 -16.18 -8.67
C ALA A 275 -6.00 -16.75 -10.04
N TYR A 276 -5.61 -16.09 -11.13
CA TYR A 276 -5.86 -16.59 -12.49
C TYR A 276 -5.21 -17.96 -12.72
N LEU A 277 -3.93 -18.11 -12.35
CA LEU A 277 -3.22 -19.38 -12.47
C LEU A 277 -3.85 -20.46 -11.61
N LYS A 278 -4.24 -20.14 -10.38
CA LYS A 278 -4.96 -21.06 -9.50
C LYS A 278 -6.32 -21.48 -10.07
N THR A 279 -7.03 -20.56 -10.74
CA THR A 279 -8.36 -20.81 -11.31
C THR A 279 -8.30 -21.74 -12.53
N TYR A 280 -7.32 -21.55 -13.40
CA TYR A 280 -7.27 -22.23 -14.71
C TYR A 280 -6.25 -23.34 -14.79
N TYR A 281 -5.22 -23.31 -13.94
CA TYR A 281 -4.10 -24.26 -13.92
C TYR A 281 -3.74 -24.66 -12.48
N PRO A 282 -4.73 -25.15 -11.69
CA PRO A 282 -4.54 -25.40 -10.26
C PRO A 282 -3.41 -26.39 -9.96
N GLU A 283 -3.28 -27.46 -10.75
CA GLU A 283 -2.27 -28.48 -10.53
C GLU A 283 -0.85 -27.92 -10.73
N GLU A 284 -0.61 -27.20 -11.82
CA GLU A 284 0.69 -26.59 -12.10
C GLU A 284 1.00 -25.47 -11.12
N PHE A 285 -0.01 -24.68 -10.73
CA PHE A 285 0.15 -23.60 -9.75
C PHE A 285 0.51 -24.16 -8.37
N MET A 286 -0.18 -25.20 -7.91
CA MET A 286 0.11 -25.82 -6.62
C MET A 286 1.45 -26.57 -6.63
N ALA A 287 1.84 -27.20 -7.73
CA ALA A 287 3.16 -27.81 -7.89
C ALA A 287 4.28 -26.77 -7.80
N ALA A 288 4.16 -25.63 -8.51
CA ALA A 288 5.12 -24.53 -8.44
C ALA A 288 5.18 -23.93 -7.03
N THR A 289 4.02 -23.75 -6.38
CA THR A 289 3.92 -23.24 -5.01
C THR A 289 4.64 -24.17 -4.03
N LEU A 290 4.34 -25.47 -4.04
CA LEU A 290 5.00 -26.46 -3.20
C LEU A 290 6.52 -26.50 -3.43
N ASN A 291 6.97 -26.44 -4.68
CA ASN A 291 8.39 -26.37 -5.02
C ASN A 291 9.08 -25.15 -4.42
N SER A 292 8.40 -23.99 -4.36
CA SER A 292 8.93 -22.75 -3.78
C SER A 292 9.13 -22.84 -2.27
N PHE A 293 8.48 -23.79 -1.60
CA PHE A 293 8.57 -24.04 -0.17
C PHE A 293 9.41 -25.26 0.19
N LEU A 294 10.14 -25.85 -0.75
CA LEU A 294 11.07 -26.93 -0.45
C LEU A 294 12.06 -26.51 0.66
N GLY A 295 12.09 -27.28 1.74
CA GLY A 295 12.87 -26.97 2.94
C GLY A 295 12.11 -26.20 4.04
N ASN A 296 10.88 -25.74 3.79
CA ASN A 296 10.00 -25.16 4.82
C ASN A 296 8.85 -26.13 5.15
N LEU A 297 9.09 -27.00 6.14
CA LEU A 297 8.17 -28.05 6.52
C LEU A 297 6.86 -27.54 7.14
N ASP A 298 6.83 -26.31 7.64
CA ASP A 298 5.65 -25.74 8.29
C ASP A 298 4.58 -25.33 7.26
N LYS A 299 5.00 -24.91 6.07
CA LYS A 299 4.09 -24.45 5.00
C LYS A 299 3.58 -25.55 4.08
N ILE A 300 4.34 -26.60 3.87
CA ILE A 300 3.98 -27.68 2.96
C ILE A 300 2.65 -28.36 3.32
N PRO A 301 2.34 -28.68 4.61
CA PRO A 301 1.07 -29.31 4.96
C PRO A 301 -0.16 -28.48 4.58
N GLU A 302 -0.10 -27.16 4.76
CA GLU A 302 -1.20 -26.25 4.39
C GLU A 302 -1.56 -26.35 2.91
N TYR A 303 -0.55 -26.38 2.04
CA TYR A 303 -0.77 -26.48 0.58
C TYR A 303 -1.12 -27.91 0.12
N ILE A 304 -0.67 -28.95 0.84
CA ILE A 304 -1.12 -30.33 0.56
C ILE A 304 -2.61 -30.49 0.88
N ASP A 305 -3.09 -29.89 1.96
CA ASP A 305 -4.51 -29.92 2.32
C ASP A 305 -5.37 -29.17 1.29
N GLU A 306 -4.86 -28.08 0.72
CA GLU A 306 -5.50 -27.35 -0.38
C GLU A 306 -5.60 -28.17 -1.68
N CYS A 307 -4.72 -29.15 -1.89
CA CYS A 307 -4.73 -30.04 -3.07
C CYS A 307 -5.73 -31.20 -2.96
N LYS A 308 -6.34 -31.44 -1.79
CA LYS A 308 -7.34 -32.52 -1.56
C LYS A 308 -8.73 -32.08 -1.96
#